data_6b6dca9e65e2370b8a9ff2d7abf3b496
#
_entry.id   6b6dca9e65e2370b8a9ff2d7abf3b496
#
_cell.length_a   1.000
_cell.length_b   1.000
_cell.length_c   1.000
_cell.angle_alpha   90.00
_cell.angle_beta   90.00
_cell.angle_gamma   90.00
#
_symmetry.space_group_name_H-M   'P 1'
#
loop_
_entity.id
_entity.type
_entity.pdbx_description
1 polymer ?
#
loop_
_entity_poly.entity_id
_entity_poly.type
_entity_poly.pdbx_seq_one_letter_code
_entity_poly.pdbx_strand_id
1 'polypeptide(L)'
;MSERQSIWVVDRIEGDTAVLVEDGTGRSLDVSRGLISVSVAEGTVLRVPITEEGGPDWRSAELDEELRQRRLDEARDVLEALKARDPGGDVVL
;
A
#
# COMPACT_ATOMS: atom_id res chain seq x y z
N MET A 1 6.74 -21.29 14.61
CA MET A 1 5.60 -20.44 14.91
C MET A 1 5.55 -19.27 13.95
N SER A 2 4.45 -19.09 13.30
CA SER A 2 4.36 -18.01 12.36
C SER A 2 3.87 -16.75 13.07
N GLU A 3 4.51 -15.65 12.77
CA GLU A 3 4.06 -14.37 13.25
C GLU A 3 2.98 -13.85 12.35
N ARG A 4 1.99 -13.27 12.96
CA ARG A 4 0.96 -12.64 12.17
C ARG A 4 1.46 -11.31 11.66
N GLN A 5 1.18 -11.05 10.42
CA GLN A 5 1.56 -9.80 9.79
C GLN A 5 0.40 -9.29 8.96
N SER A 6 0.30 -7.98 8.87
CA SER A 6 -0.68 -7.35 8.01
C SER A 6 0.07 -6.47 7.01
N ILE A 7 -0.56 -6.25 5.88
CA ILE A 7 -0.01 -5.42 4.81
C ILE A 7 -0.82 -4.14 4.77
N TRP A 8 -0.13 -3.02 4.76
CA TRP A 8 -0.77 -1.71 4.75
C TRP A 8 -0.17 -0.88 3.62
N VAL A 9 -1.01 -0.13 2.96
CA VAL A 9 -0.59 0.77 1.89
C VAL A 9 -0.85 2.18 2.35
N VAL A 10 0.13 3.06 2.16
CA VAL A 10 -0.05 4.46 2.51
C VAL A 10 -0.89 5.11 1.43
N ASP A 11 -2.11 5.49 1.78
CA ASP A 11 -3.02 6.13 0.85
C ASP A 11 -2.61 7.58 0.60
N ARG A 12 -2.29 8.28 1.68
CA ARG A 12 -1.83 9.67 1.56
C ARG A 12 -1.16 10.09 2.85
N ILE A 13 -0.47 11.21 2.76
CA ILE A 13 0.17 11.84 3.92
C ILE A 13 -0.48 13.19 4.13
N GLU A 14 -0.90 13.46 5.35
CA GLU A 14 -1.46 14.75 5.71
C GLU A 14 -0.68 15.27 6.91
N GLY A 15 0.25 16.19 6.64
CA GLY A 15 1.11 16.72 7.71
C GLY A 15 1.95 15.60 8.31
N ASP A 16 1.81 15.38 9.60
CA ASP A 16 2.55 14.33 10.29
C ASP A 16 1.78 13.03 10.37
N THR A 17 0.65 12.95 9.69
CA THR A 17 -0.21 11.76 9.75
C THR A 17 -0.17 11.01 8.44
N ALA A 18 0.01 9.70 8.54
CA ALA A 18 -0.10 8.81 7.40
C ALA A 18 -1.45 8.13 7.44
N VAL A 19 -2.18 8.20 6.33
CA VAL A 19 -3.46 7.50 6.21
C VAL A 19 -3.17 6.18 5.53
N LEU A 20 -3.42 5.09 6.24
CA LEU A 20 -3.05 3.75 5.79
C LEU A 20 -4.29 2.92 5.57
N VAL A 21 -4.24 2.09 4.54
CA VAL A 21 -5.35 1.18 4.22
C VAL A 21 -4.82 -0.24 4.28
N GLU A 22 -5.50 -1.08 5.04
CA GLU A 22 -5.11 -2.47 5.18
C GLU A 22 -5.51 -3.25 3.95
N ASP A 23 -4.53 -3.97 3.41
CA ASP A 23 -4.76 -4.82 2.24
C ASP A 23 -5.63 -5.99 2.67
N GLY A 24 -6.63 -6.29 1.87
CA GLY A 24 -7.53 -7.40 2.13
C GLY A 24 -8.84 -7.00 2.80
N THR A 25 -8.79 -6.08 3.77
CA THR A 25 -10.00 -5.66 4.47
C THR A 25 -10.48 -4.29 4.05
N GLY A 26 -9.57 -3.46 3.54
CA GLY A 26 -9.92 -2.08 3.21
C GLY A 26 -10.03 -1.17 4.42
N ARG A 27 -9.68 -1.66 5.61
CA ARG A 27 -9.77 -0.85 6.81
C ARG A 27 -8.75 0.28 6.74
N SER A 28 -9.16 1.46 7.15
CA SER A 28 -8.32 2.66 7.08
C SER A 28 -7.98 3.13 8.49
N LEU A 29 -6.73 3.50 8.69
CA LEU A 29 -6.26 4.05 9.96
C LEU A 29 -5.39 5.27 9.71
N ASP A 30 -5.51 6.24 10.62
CA ASP A 30 -4.64 7.41 10.63
C ASP A 30 -3.57 7.17 11.69
N VAL A 31 -2.31 7.19 11.26
CA VAL A 31 -1.19 6.86 12.15
C VAL A 31 -0.17 7.98 12.08
N SER A 32 0.30 8.41 13.24
CA SER A 32 1.36 9.41 13.28
C SER A 32 2.62 8.87 12.62
N ARG A 33 3.21 9.66 11.74
CA ARG A 33 4.41 9.22 11.03
C ARG A 33 5.54 8.89 12.00
N GLY A 34 5.58 9.54 13.14
CA GLY A 34 6.61 9.29 14.13
C GLY A 34 6.52 7.93 14.78
N LEU A 35 5.37 7.25 14.67
CA LEU A 35 5.21 5.92 15.24
C LEU A 35 5.69 4.83 14.29
N ILE A 36 5.84 5.15 13.01
CA ILE A 36 6.22 4.16 12.00
C ILE A 36 7.73 4.14 11.90
N SER A 37 8.31 2.96 11.97
CA SER A 37 9.76 2.80 12.05
C SER A 37 10.51 3.20 10.79
N VAL A 38 9.80 3.31 9.67
CA VAL A 38 10.44 3.61 8.38
C VAL A 38 9.83 4.87 7.80
N SER A 39 10.54 5.50 6.87
CA SER A 39 10.00 6.64 6.15
C SER A 39 8.96 6.18 5.18
N VAL A 40 7.84 6.89 5.14
CA VAL A 40 6.72 6.51 4.28
C VAL A 40 6.31 7.67 3.40
N ALA A 41 5.73 7.33 2.25
CA ALA A 41 5.18 8.28 1.30
C ALA A 41 3.97 7.63 0.66
N GLU A 42 3.22 8.40 -0.12
CA GLU A 42 2.08 7.83 -0.83
C GLU A 42 2.52 6.62 -1.64
N GLY A 43 1.77 5.55 -1.54
CA GLY A 43 2.04 4.33 -2.29
C GLY A 43 3.01 3.38 -1.61
N THR A 44 3.60 3.78 -0.49
CA THR A 44 4.49 2.89 0.26
C THR A 44 3.68 1.71 0.77
N VAL A 45 4.24 0.50 0.63
CA VAL A 45 3.64 -0.71 1.14
C VAL A 45 4.43 -1.18 2.34
N LEU A 46 3.73 -1.42 3.43
CA LEU A 46 4.35 -1.82 4.69
C LEU A 46 3.90 -3.21 5.09
N ARG A 47 4.85 -3.99 5.59
CA ARG A 47 4.55 -5.24 6.26
C ARG A 47 4.65 -4.98 7.74
N VAL A 48 3.56 -5.17 8.46
CA VAL A 48 3.46 -4.75 9.86
C VAL A 48 3.09 -5.95 10.71
N PRO A 49 3.94 -6.31 11.68
CA PRO A 49 3.58 -7.40 12.60
C PRO A 49 2.35 -7.03 13.43
N ILE A 50 1.62 -8.02 13.84
CA ILE A 50 0.46 -7.83 14.69
C ILE A 50 0.88 -8.18 16.12
N THR A 51 0.60 -7.28 17.05
CA THR A 51 0.94 -7.49 18.45
C THR A 51 0.07 -8.58 19.06
N GLU A 52 0.45 -9.03 20.24
CA GLU A 52 -0.34 -10.02 20.97
C GLU A 52 -1.75 -9.52 21.25
N GLU A 53 -1.89 -8.21 21.32
CA GLU A 53 -3.20 -7.60 21.57
C GLU A 53 -4.03 -7.49 20.30
N GLY A 54 -3.46 -7.85 19.15
CA GLY A 54 -4.18 -7.86 17.91
C GLY A 54 -4.06 -6.61 17.08
N GLY A 55 -3.27 -5.64 17.51
CA GLY A 55 -3.08 -4.39 16.79
C GLY A 55 -1.80 -4.37 15.98
N PRO A 56 -1.70 -3.45 15.02
CA PRO A 56 -0.48 -3.33 14.22
C PRO A 56 0.66 -2.78 15.07
N ASP A 57 1.85 -3.34 14.87
CA ASP A 57 3.04 -2.86 15.56
C ASP A 57 3.81 -1.97 14.59
N TRP A 58 3.47 -0.69 14.60
CA TRP A 58 4.06 0.26 13.67
C TRP A 58 5.55 0.44 13.86
N ARG A 59 6.05 0.18 15.06
CA ARG A 59 7.47 0.33 15.33
C ARG A 59 8.30 -0.77 14.71
N SER A 60 7.66 -1.87 14.36
CA SER A 60 8.33 -2.98 13.70
C SER A 60 7.93 -3.09 12.23
N ALA A 61 7.31 -2.06 11.69
CA ALA A 61 6.92 -2.05 10.28
C ALA A 61 8.14 -2.08 9.39
N GLU A 62 8.04 -2.80 8.29
CA GLU A 62 9.09 -2.90 7.28
C GLU A 62 8.53 -2.55 5.92
N LEU A 63 9.38 -1.96 5.09
CA LEU A 63 9.00 -1.67 3.71
C LEU A 63 8.91 -2.97 2.93
N ASP A 64 7.84 -3.12 2.15
CA ASP A 64 7.69 -4.26 1.27
C ASP A 64 7.80 -3.77 -0.16
N GLU A 65 9.04 -3.55 -0.59
CA GLU A 65 9.30 -3.01 -1.91
C GLU A 65 8.88 -3.97 -3.01
N GLU A 66 9.00 -5.25 -2.74
CA GLU A 66 8.64 -6.26 -3.74
C GLU A 66 7.14 -6.21 -4.03
N LEU A 67 6.35 -6.13 -2.99
CA LEU A 67 4.91 -6.04 -3.17
C LEU A 67 4.51 -4.70 -3.80
N ARG A 68 5.18 -3.63 -3.40
CA ARG A 68 4.93 -2.32 -3.99
C ARG A 68 5.21 -2.35 -5.48
N GLN A 69 6.34 -2.95 -5.87
CA GLN A 69 6.70 -3.04 -7.27
C GLN A 69 5.70 -3.88 -8.04
N ARG A 70 5.26 -4.98 -7.44
CA ARG A 70 4.26 -5.83 -8.09
C ARG A 70 2.97 -5.09 -8.33
N ARG A 71 2.52 -4.30 -7.36
CA ARG A 71 1.29 -3.54 -7.52
C ARG A 71 1.42 -2.50 -8.62
N LEU A 72 2.57 -1.85 -8.72
CA LEU A 72 2.82 -0.89 -9.78
C LEU A 72 2.85 -1.57 -11.14
N ASP A 73 3.45 -2.74 -11.21
CA ASP A 73 3.51 -3.50 -12.47
C ASP A 73 2.12 -3.94 -12.91
N GLU A 74 1.29 -4.37 -11.98
CA GLU A 74 -0.08 -4.76 -12.30
C GLU A 74 -0.87 -3.58 -12.83
N ALA A 75 -0.71 -2.42 -12.22
CA ALA A 75 -1.41 -1.22 -12.68
C ALA A 75 -0.94 -0.84 -14.08
N ARG A 76 0.36 -0.96 -14.34
CA ARG A 76 0.90 -0.67 -15.67
C ARG A 76 0.34 -1.63 -16.71
N ASP A 77 0.28 -2.91 -16.37
CA ASP A 77 -0.22 -3.92 -17.28
C ASP A 77 -1.67 -3.65 -17.65
N VAL A 78 -2.47 -3.24 -16.69
CA VAL A 78 -3.87 -2.92 -16.95
C VAL A 78 -3.97 -1.72 -17.88
N LEU A 79 -3.17 -0.69 -17.65
CA LEU A 79 -3.19 0.49 -18.50
C LEU A 79 -2.76 0.16 -19.93
N GLU A 80 -1.73 -0.66 -20.07
CA GLU A 80 -1.28 -1.03 -21.40
C GLU A 80 -2.31 -1.88 -22.13
N ALA A 81 -2.97 -2.75 -21.41
CA ALA A 81 -4.03 -3.56 -22.02
C ALA A 81 -5.18 -2.68 -22.49
N LEU A 82 -5.52 -1.68 -21.71
CA LEU A 82 -6.58 -0.76 -22.10
C LEU A 82 -6.20 0.05 -23.34
N LYS A 83 -4.96 0.47 -23.41
CA LYS A 83 -4.47 1.21 -24.57
C LYS A 83 -4.49 0.34 -25.82
N ALA A 84 -4.12 -0.92 -25.68
CA ALA A 84 -4.10 -1.83 -26.81
C ALA A 84 -5.50 -2.14 -27.31
N ARG A 85 -6.46 -2.17 -26.40
CA ARG A 85 -7.83 -2.50 -26.75
C ARG A 85 -8.58 -1.33 -27.34
N ASP A 86 -8.10 -0.15 -27.10
CA ASP A 86 -8.74 1.05 -27.55
C ASP A 86 -7.88 1.69 -28.62
N PRO A 87 -7.83 1.08 -29.78
CA PRO A 87 -6.98 1.59 -30.84
C PRO A 87 -7.61 2.84 -31.33
N GLY A 88 -7.32 3.69 -30.64
CA GLY A 88 -7.83 4.78 -31.03
C GLY A 88 -9.24 4.98 -31.01
N GLY A 89 -9.40 4.35 -30.41
CA GLY A 89 -10.36 4.51 -30.22
C GLY A 89 -10.86 5.35 -31.01
N ASP A 90 -10.41 5.07 -31.44
CA ASP A 90 -10.48 5.43 -32.00
C ASP A 90 -11.00 5.92 -32.38
N VAL A 91 -11.16 6.09 -32.33
CA VAL A 91 -11.39 6.54 -32.54
C VAL A 91 -11.97 7.01 -32.97
N VAL A 92 -12.21 7.11 -33.22
CA VAL A 92 -12.57 7.49 -33.56
C VAL A 92 -13.25 7.99 -33.76
N LEU A 93 -13.46 8.14 -33.75
CA LEU A 93 -13.97 8.56 -33.96
C LEU A 93 -14.04 9.08 -34.32
#